data_06cc3b35232c51ccc31a6ed5c3a238cc
#
_entry.id   06cc3b35232c51ccc31a6ed5c3a238cc
#
_cell.length_a   1.000
_cell.length_b   1.000
_cell.length_c   1.000
_cell.angle_alpha   90.00
_cell.angle_beta   90.00
_cell.angle_gamma   90.00
#
_symmetry.space_group_name_H-M   'P 1'
#
loop_
_entity.id
_entity.type
_entity.pdbx_description
1 polymer ?
#
loop_
_entity_poly.entity_id
_entity_poly.type
_entity_poly.pdbx_seq_one_letter_code
_entity_poly.pdbx_strand_id
1 'polypeptide(L)'
;MEAVSKGARLVIEEKRQQQQTGETLPEVIGVVVSELFPDRATKGNPYLTKMIDSHSMLHRIDQLTRLARYFVILPGTMGTLQELVSVWMSAVLHPKEKLAPVIIAFRDPWEACMRQVAESLNFPSWQIDKIQFVDTPEQVMEIVRAEEALLKE
;
A
#
# COMPACT_ATOMS: atom_id res chain seq x y z
N MET A 1 10.88 2.96 1.82
CA MET A 1 10.17 3.13 0.53
C MET A 1 11.06 2.88 -0.69
N GLU A 2 12.30 3.36 -0.71
CA GLU A 2 13.22 3.17 -1.86
C GLU A 2 13.48 1.70 -2.19
N ALA A 3 13.66 0.83 -1.20
CA ALA A 3 13.88 -0.60 -1.40
C ALA A 3 12.73 -1.28 -2.16
N VAL A 4 11.48 -0.92 -1.87
CA VAL A 4 10.29 -1.46 -2.56
C VAL A 4 10.27 -1.02 -4.03
N SER A 5 10.51 0.27 -4.28
CA SER A 5 10.57 0.80 -5.65
C SER A 5 11.71 0.18 -6.45
N LYS A 6 12.87 -0.05 -5.82
CA LYS A 6 14.01 -0.75 -6.42
C LYS A 6 13.65 -2.18 -6.80
N GLY A 7 13.05 -2.94 -5.89
CA GLY A 7 12.60 -4.31 -6.16
C GLY A 7 11.60 -4.39 -7.32
N ALA A 8 10.59 -3.51 -7.30
CA ALA A 8 9.61 -3.42 -8.39
C ALA A 8 10.27 -3.08 -9.73
N ARG A 9 11.23 -2.15 -9.74
CA ARG A 9 11.96 -1.75 -10.95
C ARG A 9 12.78 -2.89 -11.54
N LEU A 10 13.45 -3.67 -10.72
CA LEU A 10 14.23 -4.83 -11.17
C LEU A 10 13.34 -5.85 -11.90
N VAL A 11 12.18 -6.19 -11.31
CA VAL A 11 11.22 -7.11 -11.95
C VAL A 11 10.70 -6.58 -13.28
N ILE A 12 10.46 -5.27 -13.39
CA ILE A 12 10.03 -4.63 -14.65
C ILE A 12 11.14 -4.72 -15.70
N GLU A 13 12.38 -4.50 -15.34
CA GLU A 13 13.52 -4.57 -16.25
C GLU A 13 13.78 -5.99 -16.73
N GLU A 14 13.67 -6.99 -15.85
CA GLU A 14 13.73 -8.42 -16.23
C GLU A 14 12.62 -8.78 -17.23
N LYS A 15 11.37 -8.38 -16.95
CA LYS A 15 10.26 -8.58 -17.89
C LYS A 15 10.50 -7.89 -19.24
N ARG A 16 11.03 -6.67 -19.23
CA ARG A 16 11.36 -5.93 -20.47
C ARG A 16 12.36 -6.70 -21.33
N GLN A 17 13.35 -7.35 -20.73
CA GLN A 17 14.34 -8.15 -21.45
C GLN A 17 13.75 -9.44 -22.03
N GLN A 18 12.72 -10.01 -21.39
CA GLN A 18 12.06 -11.26 -21.81
C GLN A 18 10.93 -11.04 -22.82
N GLN A 19 10.35 -9.85 -22.88
CA GLN A 19 9.24 -9.52 -23.77
C GLN A 19 9.75 -9.13 -25.18
N GLN A 20 9.29 -9.87 -26.17
CA GLN A 20 9.57 -9.56 -27.57
C GLN A 20 8.58 -8.59 -28.23
N THR A 21 7.41 -8.28 -27.68
CA THR A 21 6.45 -7.33 -28.31
C THR A 21 5.28 -6.90 -27.41
N GLY A 22 5.03 -5.62 -27.33
CA GLY A 22 3.67 -5.01 -27.32
C GLY A 22 2.92 -4.89 -25.99
N GLU A 23 3.32 -5.51 -24.89
CA GLU A 23 2.63 -5.37 -23.61
C GLU A 23 3.06 -4.09 -22.86
N THR A 24 2.07 -3.40 -22.31
CA THR A 24 2.33 -2.24 -21.42
C THR A 24 3.00 -2.71 -20.14
N LEU A 25 4.20 -2.23 -19.87
CA LEU A 25 4.91 -2.56 -18.63
C LEU A 25 4.25 -1.86 -17.43
N PRO A 26 4.21 -2.51 -16.25
CA PRO A 26 3.68 -1.89 -15.05
C PRO A 26 4.50 -0.66 -14.65
N GLU A 27 3.83 0.33 -14.05
CA GLU A 27 4.46 1.55 -13.56
C GLU A 27 4.86 1.41 -12.08
N VAL A 28 5.96 2.05 -11.70
CA VAL A 28 6.35 2.29 -10.29
C VAL A 28 6.05 3.74 -9.98
N ILE A 29 4.93 3.98 -9.30
CA ILE A 29 4.40 5.33 -9.06
C ILE A 29 4.75 5.76 -7.63
N GLY A 30 5.35 6.94 -7.48
CA GLY A 30 5.53 7.62 -6.20
C GLY A 30 4.57 8.78 -6.06
N VAL A 31 3.92 8.90 -4.90
CA VAL A 31 3.05 10.03 -4.57
C VAL A 31 3.72 10.86 -3.49
N VAL A 32 4.05 12.10 -3.78
CA VAL A 32 4.82 13.02 -2.92
C VAL A 32 4.04 14.30 -2.64
N VAL A 33 4.51 15.08 -1.68
CA VAL A 33 4.08 16.47 -1.44
C VAL A 33 5.35 17.31 -1.47
N SER A 34 5.73 17.80 -2.65
CA SER A 34 7.01 18.47 -2.89
C SER A 34 7.17 19.73 -2.04
N GLU A 35 6.10 20.47 -1.83
CA GLU A 35 6.09 21.69 -1.02
C GLU A 35 6.48 21.43 0.44
N LEU A 36 6.05 20.28 1.02
CA LEU A 36 6.36 19.93 2.41
C LEU A 36 7.71 19.22 2.56
N PHE A 37 8.19 18.57 1.50
CA PHE A 37 9.42 17.78 1.51
C PHE A 37 10.30 18.09 0.31
N PRO A 38 10.81 19.33 0.18
CA PRO A 38 11.56 19.78 -1.01
C PRO A 38 12.83 18.96 -1.25
N ASP A 39 13.52 18.53 -0.18
CA ASP A 39 14.72 17.69 -0.30
C ASP A 39 14.43 16.32 -0.89
N ARG A 40 13.24 15.74 -0.59
CA ARG A 40 12.81 14.45 -1.17
C ARG A 40 12.39 14.61 -2.61
N ALA A 41 11.77 15.73 -2.95
CA ALA A 41 11.36 16.04 -4.31
C ALA A 41 12.57 16.28 -5.23
N THR A 42 13.58 17.00 -4.75
CA THR A 42 14.80 17.33 -5.52
C THR A 42 15.74 16.14 -5.70
N LYS A 43 15.91 15.31 -4.66
CA LYS A 43 16.76 14.11 -4.76
C LYS A 43 16.09 12.98 -5.56
N GLY A 44 14.75 12.98 -5.58
CA GLY A 44 13.96 11.97 -6.28
C GLY A 44 14.19 10.53 -5.77
N ASN A 45 13.39 9.63 -6.26
CA ASN A 45 13.63 8.18 -6.13
C ASN A 45 13.90 7.65 -7.55
N PRO A 46 15.14 7.25 -7.88
CA PRO A 46 15.53 6.89 -9.24
C PRO A 46 14.81 5.64 -9.77
N TYR A 47 14.15 4.88 -8.89
CA TYR A 47 13.44 3.67 -9.25
C TYR A 47 11.97 3.90 -9.62
N LEU A 48 11.46 5.12 -9.51
CA LEU A 48 10.12 5.45 -9.97
C LEU A 48 10.08 5.59 -11.49
N THR A 49 8.98 5.14 -12.09
CA THR A 49 8.66 5.44 -13.51
C THR A 49 7.80 6.67 -13.65
N LYS A 50 7.05 7.00 -12.59
CA LYS A 50 6.15 8.15 -12.53
C LYS A 50 6.11 8.73 -11.13
N MET A 51 6.03 10.04 -11.05
CA MET A 51 5.82 10.77 -9.80
C MET A 51 4.54 11.61 -9.91
N ILE A 52 3.71 11.52 -8.87
CA ILE A 52 2.51 12.34 -8.70
C ILE A 52 2.81 13.31 -7.57
N ASP A 53 2.76 14.60 -7.86
CA ASP A 53 2.91 15.63 -6.84
C ASP A 53 1.53 16.05 -6.32
N SER A 54 1.35 15.93 -5.04
CA SER A 54 0.11 16.26 -4.33
C SER A 54 0.24 17.61 -3.64
N HIS A 55 -0.80 18.41 -3.70
CA HIS A 55 -0.82 19.74 -3.08
C HIS A 55 -1.02 19.73 -1.56
N SER A 56 -1.32 18.57 -0.96
CA SER A 56 -1.44 18.41 0.50
C SER A 56 -1.29 16.97 0.93
N MET A 57 -1.08 16.74 2.24
CA MET A 57 -1.03 15.38 2.80
C MET A 57 -2.34 14.62 2.63
N LEU A 58 -3.48 15.30 2.75
CA LEU A 58 -4.79 14.67 2.57
C LEU A 58 -5.01 14.28 1.10
N HIS A 59 -4.63 15.14 0.16
CA HIS A 59 -4.68 14.82 -1.27
C HIS A 59 -3.75 13.65 -1.62
N ARG A 60 -2.57 13.58 -0.98
CA ARG A 60 -1.67 12.44 -1.14
C ARG A 60 -2.32 11.13 -0.69
N ILE A 61 -2.99 11.11 0.46
CA ILE A 61 -3.73 9.93 0.94
C ILE A 61 -4.85 9.55 -0.04
N ASP A 62 -5.65 10.53 -0.50
CA ASP A 62 -6.70 10.29 -1.49
C ASP A 62 -6.14 9.67 -2.79
N GLN A 63 -5.02 10.19 -3.30
CA GLN A 63 -4.36 9.63 -4.48
C GLN A 63 -3.90 8.18 -4.24
N LEU A 64 -3.25 7.89 -3.12
CA LEU A 64 -2.79 6.55 -2.78
C LEU A 64 -3.95 5.55 -2.69
N THR A 65 -5.06 5.95 -2.06
CA THR A 65 -6.23 5.06 -1.89
C THR A 65 -6.98 4.81 -3.20
N ARG A 66 -6.97 5.77 -4.12
CA ARG A 66 -7.58 5.61 -5.46
C ARG A 66 -6.74 4.78 -6.43
N LEU A 67 -5.43 4.77 -6.27
CA LEU A 67 -4.51 4.09 -7.18
C LEU A 67 -4.36 2.60 -6.91
N ALA A 68 -4.77 2.13 -5.73
CA ALA A 68 -4.51 0.75 -5.32
C ALA A 68 -5.73 0.12 -4.63
N ARG A 69 -5.83 -1.20 -4.76
CA ARG A 69 -6.73 -2.05 -3.97
C ARG A 69 -5.97 -2.77 -2.85
N TYR A 70 -4.74 -3.17 -3.09
CA TYR A 70 -3.89 -3.89 -2.14
C TYR A 70 -2.93 -2.91 -1.47
N PHE A 71 -2.94 -2.90 -0.14
CA PHE A 71 -2.10 -2.04 0.68
C PHE A 71 -1.20 -2.90 1.55
N VAL A 72 0.08 -2.94 1.21
CA VAL A 72 1.09 -3.66 1.98
C VAL A 72 1.79 -2.68 2.92
N ILE A 73 1.55 -2.86 4.21
CA ILE A 73 2.04 -1.95 5.26
C ILE A 73 3.32 -2.53 5.85
N LEU A 74 4.43 -1.93 5.48
CA LEU A 74 5.76 -2.27 6.01
C LEU A 74 6.00 -1.58 7.36
N PRO A 75 6.98 -2.05 8.16
CA PRO A 75 7.42 -1.33 9.35
C PRO A 75 7.76 0.13 9.00
N GLY A 76 7.26 1.06 9.81
CA GLY A 76 7.38 2.49 9.51
C GLY A 76 7.05 3.37 10.72
N THR A 77 6.87 4.66 10.46
CA THR A 77 6.65 5.68 11.49
C THR A 77 5.28 6.32 11.35
N MET A 78 5.13 7.55 11.86
CA MET A 78 3.87 8.31 11.89
C MET A 78 3.19 8.41 10.51
N GLY A 79 3.95 8.60 9.43
CA GLY A 79 3.39 8.67 8.06
C GLY A 79 2.77 7.34 7.62
N THR A 80 3.42 6.22 7.96
CA THR A 80 2.88 4.89 7.68
C THR A 80 1.64 4.60 8.53
N LEU A 81 1.62 5.02 9.80
CA LEU A 81 0.45 4.91 10.65
C LEU A 81 -0.73 5.73 10.08
N GLN A 82 -0.48 6.96 9.63
CA GLN A 82 -1.50 7.79 8.99
C GLN A 82 -2.10 7.11 7.76
N GLU A 83 -1.26 6.57 6.89
CA GLU A 83 -1.70 5.83 5.70
C GLU A 83 -2.51 4.59 6.07
N LEU A 84 -2.03 3.78 7.01
CA LEU A 84 -2.73 2.59 7.52
C LEU A 84 -4.12 2.94 8.06
N VAL A 85 -4.21 3.92 8.97
CA VAL A 85 -5.50 4.32 9.58
C VAL A 85 -6.46 4.85 8.51
N SER A 86 -5.98 5.59 7.53
CA SER A 86 -6.82 6.13 6.44
C SER A 86 -7.41 5.03 5.58
N VAL A 87 -6.60 4.04 5.19
CA VAL A 87 -7.05 2.88 4.41
C VAL A 87 -7.96 1.98 5.26
N TRP A 88 -7.64 1.79 6.53
CA TRP A 88 -8.47 1.03 7.46
C TRP A 88 -9.86 1.64 7.63
N MET A 89 -9.94 2.95 7.80
CA MET A 89 -11.23 3.67 7.83
C MET A 89 -12.02 3.43 6.54
N SER A 90 -11.38 3.49 5.37
CA SER A 90 -12.02 3.21 4.09
C SER A 90 -12.58 1.78 4.03
N ALA A 91 -11.82 0.78 4.48
CA ALA A 91 -12.26 -0.62 4.51
C ALA A 91 -13.42 -0.87 5.50
N VAL A 92 -13.48 -0.10 6.59
CA VAL A 92 -14.57 -0.15 7.58
C VAL A 92 -15.85 0.49 7.03
N LEU A 93 -15.74 1.62 6.32
CA LEU A 93 -16.89 2.35 5.76
C LEU A 93 -17.50 1.65 4.55
N HIS A 94 -16.69 0.90 3.78
CA HIS A 94 -17.10 0.22 2.55
C HIS A 94 -16.95 -1.32 2.63
N PRO A 95 -17.48 -1.99 3.66
CA PRO A 95 -17.17 -3.41 3.95
C PRO A 95 -17.73 -4.40 2.94
N LYS A 96 -18.68 -3.98 2.10
CA LYS A 96 -19.41 -4.85 1.14
C LYS A 96 -19.07 -4.53 -0.32
N GLU A 97 -18.21 -3.58 -0.58
CA GLU A 97 -17.81 -3.27 -1.94
C GLU A 97 -16.86 -4.34 -2.47
N LYS A 98 -17.12 -4.84 -3.67
CA LYS A 98 -16.26 -5.84 -4.35
C LYS A 98 -14.81 -5.36 -4.49
N LEU A 99 -14.61 -4.05 -4.52
CA LEU A 99 -13.30 -3.41 -4.62
C LEU A 99 -12.85 -2.74 -3.29
N ALA A 100 -13.38 -3.19 -2.15
CA ALA A 100 -12.91 -2.69 -0.86
C ALA A 100 -11.38 -2.87 -0.71
N PRO A 101 -10.70 -1.95 -0.01
CA PRO A 101 -9.26 -2.07 0.23
C PRO A 101 -8.91 -3.36 0.96
N VAL A 102 -7.90 -4.06 0.47
CA VAL A 102 -7.28 -5.22 1.12
C VAL A 102 -6.04 -4.75 1.84
N ILE A 103 -6.04 -4.85 3.18
CA ILE A 103 -4.97 -4.33 4.03
C ILE A 103 -4.14 -5.50 4.56
N ILE A 104 -2.87 -5.52 4.21
CA ILE A 104 -1.92 -6.55 4.61
C ILE A 104 -0.77 -5.85 5.35
N ALA A 105 -0.67 -6.06 6.65
CA ALA A 105 0.34 -5.41 7.47
C ALA A 105 1.35 -6.43 8.00
N PHE A 106 2.64 -6.08 7.97
CA PHE A 106 3.64 -6.88 8.65
C PHE A 106 3.35 -6.89 10.15
N ARG A 107 3.34 -8.09 10.75
CA ARG A 107 2.94 -8.32 12.14
C ARG A 107 3.68 -7.41 13.10
N ASP A 108 5.00 -7.39 13.01
CA ASP A 108 5.83 -6.49 13.81
C ASP A 108 6.09 -5.18 13.02
N PRO A 109 5.77 -4.00 13.60
CA PRO A 109 5.19 -3.73 14.92
C PRO A 109 3.64 -3.60 14.92
N TRP A 110 2.97 -3.82 13.78
CA TRP A 110 1.61 -3.31 13.56
C TRP A 110 0.54 -4.08 14.34
N GLU A 111 0.66 -5.41 14.50
CA GLU A 111 -0.42 -6.16 15.15
C GLU A 111 -0.62 -5.73 16.60
N ALA A 112 0.45 -5.66 17.39
CA ALA A 112 0.36 -5.25 18.79
C ALA A 112 -0.17 -3.79 18.89
N CYS A 113 0.33 -2.89 18.05
CA CYS A 113 -0.09 -1.48 18.03
C CYS A 113 -1.59 -1.36 17.68
N MET A 114 -2.05 -1.98 16.61
CA MET A 114 -3.42 -1.81 16.14
C MET A 114 -4.45 -2.54 17.03
N ARG A 115 -4.08 -3.70 17.61
CA ARG A 115 -4.94 -4.37 18.60
C ARG A 115 -5.08 -3.55 19.88
N GLN A 116 -3.99 -2.93 20.36
CA GLN A 116 -4.05 -2.05 21.53
C GLN A 116 -4.92 -0.81 21.26
N VAL A 117 -4.84 -0.20 20.08
CA VAL A 117 -5.71 0.90 19.68
C VAL A 117 -7.18 0.45 19.66
N ALA A 118 -7.48 -0.68 19.04
CA ALA A 118 -8.83 -1.21 18.95
C ALA A 118 -9.42 -1.52 20.34
N GLU A 119 -8.65 -2.12 21.23
CA GLU A 119 -9.04 -2.40 22.62
C GLU A 119 -9.28 -1.11 23.41
N SER A 120 -8.33 -0.18 23.38
CA SER A 120 -8.42 1.08 24.15
C SER A 120 -9.59 1.97 23.73
N LEU A 121 -9.98 1.90 22.46
CA LEU A 121 -11.08 2.69 21.91
C LEU A 121 -12.39 1.88 21.77
N ASN A 122 -12.43 0.65 22.28
CA ASN A 122 -13.58 -0.26 22.23
C ASN A 122 -14.12 -0.47 20.79
N PHE A 123 -13.24 -0.69 19.81
CA PHE A 123 -13.66 -1.00 18.46
C PHE A 123 -14.32 -2.39 18.40
N PRO A 124 -15.39 -2.56 17.61
CA PRO A 124 -15.91 -3.88 17.31
C PRO A 124 -14.85 -4.78 16.66
N SER A 125 -14.79 -6.05 17.05
CA SER A 125 -13.76 -7.00 16.58
C SER A 125 -13.66 -7.07 15.05
N TRP A 126 -14.78 -7.01 14.34
CA TRP A 126 -14.82 -7.06 12.88
C TRP A 126 -14.05 -5.91 12.20
N GLN A 127 -13.79 -4.80 12.89
CA GLN A 127 -13.02 -3.69 12.32
C GLN A 127 -11.53 -4.03 12.27
N ILE A 128 -10.97 -4.62 13.34
CA ILE A 128 -9.56 -5.04 13.34
C ILE A 128 -9.32 -6.22 12.41
N ASP A 129 -10.33 -7.06 12.18
CA ASP A 129 -10.26 -8.19 11.25
C ASP A 129 -10.14 -7.75 9.78
N LYS A 130 -10.32 -6.45 9.48
CA LYS A 130 -10.02 -5.87 8.16
C LYS A 130 -8.51 -5.79 7.87
N ILE A 131 -7.66 -5.93 8.88
CA ILE A 131 -6.21 -5.91 8.73
C ILE A 131 -5.70 -7.35 8.83
N GLN A 132 -5.11 -7.85 7.75
CA GLN A 132 -4.48 -9.16 7.70
C GLN A 132 -3.01 -9.03 8.10
N PHE A 133 -2.59 -9.70 9.19
CA PHE A 133 -1.22 -9.62 9.68
C PHE A 133 -0.38 -10.77 9.14
N VAL A 134 0.78 -10.44 8.59
CA VAL A 134 1.70 -11.38 7.95
C VAL A 134 3.12 -11.25 8.50
N ASP A 135 3.90 -12.31 8.36
CA ASP A 135 5.29 -12.34 8.81
C ASP A 135 6.27 -12.30 7.62
N THR A 136 5.82 -12.73 6.42
CA THR A 136 6.70 -12.87 5.25
C THR A 136 6.07 -12.31 3.97
N PRO A 137 6.90 -11.94 2.97
CA PRO A 137 6.42 -11.51 1.66
C PRO A 137 5.62 -12.60 0.93
N GLU A 138 5.93 -13.88 1.16
CA GLU A 138 5.22 -15.01 0.56
C GLU A 138 3.75 -15.03 0.99
N GLN A 139 3.49 -14.82 2.29
CA GLN A 139 2.13 -14.69 2.83
C GLN A 139 1.36 -13.52 2.22
N VAL A 140 2.03 -12.39 1.93
CA VAL A 140 1.42 -11.28 1.19
C VAL A 140 0.90 -11.78 -0.17
N MET A 141 1.73 -12.52 -0.90
CA MET A 141 1.37 -13.04 -2.22
C MET A 141 0.26 -14.10 -2.18
N GLU A 142 0.19 -14.90 -1.12
CA GLU A 142 -0.90 -15.85 -0.90
C GLU A 142 -2.23 -15.13 -0.74
N ILE A 143 -2.28 -14.08 0.08
CA ILE A 143 -3.48 -13.25 0.28
C ILE A 143 -3.89 -12.60 -1.06
N VAL A 144 -2.96 -11.97 -1.76
CA VAL A 144 -3.26 -11.32 -3.05
C VAL A 144 -3.85 -12.32 -4.05
N ARG A 145 -3.27 -13.52 -4.16
CA ARG A 145 -3.78 -14.56 -5.08
C ARG A 145 -5.18 -15.06 -4.69
N ALA A 146 -5.44 -15.24 -3.39
CA ALA A 146 -6.76 -15.65 -2.89
C ALA A 146 -7.82 -14.58 -3.21
N GLU A 147 -7.52 -13.31 -2.96
CA GLU A 147 -8.40 -12.18 -3.28
C GLU A 147 -8.67 -12.03 -4.78
N GLU A 148 -7.66 -12.23 -5.62
CA GLU A 148 -7.80 -12.19 -7.08
C GLU A 148 -8.65 -13.36 -7.62
N ALA A 149 -8.61 -14.52 -6.97
CA ALA A 149 -9.45 -15.65 -7.33
C ALA A 149 -10.93 -15.35 -7.07
N LEU A 150 -11.25 -14.72 -5.92
CA LEU A 150 -12.62 -14.33 -5.55
C LEU A 150 -13.21 -13.26 -6.49
N LEU A 151 -12.39 -12.46 -7.14
CA LEU A 151 -12.87 -11.44 -8.09
C LEU A 151 -13.31 -12.03 -9.44
N LYS A 152 -12.86 -13.23 -9.77
CA LYS A 152 -13.16 -13.91 -11.04
C LYS A 152 -14.47 -14.73 -11.01
N GLU A 153 -14.99 -14.92 -9.80
CA GLU A 153 -16.30 -15.54 -9.56
C GLU A 153 -17.42 -14.49 -9.57
#